data_54a0778f6e916ec7437eeb7c5329e456
#
_entry.id   54a0778f6e916ec7437eeb7c5329e456
#
_cell.length_a   1.000
_cell.length_b   1.000
_cell.length_c   1.000
_cell.angle_alpha   90.00
_cell.angle_beta   90.00
_cell.angle_gamma   90.00
#
_symmetry.space_group_name_H-M   'P 1'
#
loop_
_entity.id
_entity.type
_entity.pdbx_description
1 polymer ?
#
loop_
_entity_poly.entity_id
_entity_poly.type
_entity_poly.pdbx_seq_one_letter_code
_entity_poly.pdbx_strand_id
1 'polypeptide(L)'
;FSNAMLASLSNVIPASIDINENLDFSDNWSYWSEGSISVGKIGDTSSSSSKDIDSNSITIGMDKKIDENKMYGYALRFGRDEVEVGTSGTSLDTNSYSLSIYGTFPHEDTKFLDTLLGVSSLKTDHIRKNGSNTLTGERSGRQVFGSINFSTKYNKEKFNITPNARIDLGYTELSNYSEIGTDALTYDKQKIETGMVSIGLRLDDIIQFKSITFKPNGLLEYGANFSPSSNATVSYVSDPNTDYTLSIAHEATHNIRTGLGFELIKENGLTIIANYERDQSNNAHSDTLYLGASYITNRDTEYAMKIDGSEDLKAGFDITKKINGFDLKFNANQSLSENSDQTANVSLSKLF
;
A
#
# COMPACT_ATOMS: atom_id res chain seq x y z
N PHE A 1 1.60 3.44 11.62
CA PHE A 1 2.40 2.44 10.89
C PHE A 1 1.52 1.32 10.32
N SER A 2 0.83 0.55 11.15
CA SER A 2 0.07 -0.62 10.69
C SER A 2 -1.19 -0.27 9.88
N ASN A 3 -1.86 0.85 10.15
CA ASN A 3 -3.09 1.22 9.45
C ASN A 3 -2.85 1.65 8.00
N ALA A 4 -1.77 2.38 7.72
CA ALA A 4 -1.40 2.74 6.34
C ALA A 4 -1.02 1.50 5.52
N MET A 5 -0.34 0.53 6.14
CA MET A 5 0.06 -0.71 5.50
C MET A 5 -1.13 -1.63 5.22
N LEU A 6 -2.08 -1.77 6.16
CA LEU A 6 -3.32 -2.51 5.95
C LEU A 6 -4.22 -1.86 4.90
N ALA A 7 -4.32 -0.55 4.89
CA ALA A 7 -5.08 0.20 3.89
C ALA A 7 -4.53 0.00 2.48
N SER A 8 -3.20 0.05 2.29
CA SER A 8 -2.59 -0.15 0.99
C SER A 8 -2.72 -1.58 0.47
N LEU A 9 -2.67 -2.59 1.35
CA LEU A 9 -2.85 -3.99 0.97
C LEU A 9 -4.31 -4.33 0.67
N SER A 10 -5.27 -3.70 1.36
CA SER A 10 -6.70 -3.90 1.07
C SER A 10 -7.15 -3.28 -0.26
N ASN A 11 -6.37 -2.38 -0.83
CA ASN A 11 -6.65 -1.80 -2.16
C ASN A 11 -6.12 -2.68 -3.30
N VAL A 12 -5.21 -3.61 -3.03
CA VAL A 12 -4.63 -4.52 -4.04
C VAL A 12 -5.66 -5.52 -4.57
N ILE A 13 -6.54 -6.05 -3.69
CA ILE A 13 -7.53 -7.06 -4.08
C ILE A 13 -8.52 -6.54 -5.12
N PRO A 14 -9.13 -5.34 -4.97
CA PRO A 14 -10.03 -4.80 -5.98
C PRO A 14 -9.34 -4.45 -7.30
N ALA A 15 -8.10 -3.94 -7.25
CA ALA A 15 -7.35 -3.58 -8.45
C ALA A 15 -6.99 -4.81 -9.30
N SER A 16 -6.64 -5.94 -8.68
CA SER A 16 -6.34 -7.19 -9.41
C SER A 16 -7.57 -7.79 -10.09
N ILE A 17 -8.78 -7.57 -9.55
CA ILE A 17 -10.04 -8.04 -10.15
C ILE A 17 -10.39 -7.24 -11.41
N ASP A 18 -10.19 -5.92 -11.40
CA ASP A 18 -10.53 -5.03 -12.52
C ASP A 18 -9.58 -5.16 -13.72
N ILE A 19 -8.33 -5.54 -13.50
CA ILE A 19 -7.33 -5.72 -14.59
C ILE A 19 -7.64 -6.96 -15.45
N ASN A 20 -8.42 -7.90 -14.94
CA ASN A 20 -8.60 -9.23 -15.54
C ASN A 20 -9.84 -9.39 -16.45
N GLU A 21 -10.69 -8.39 -16.64
CA GLU A 21 -11.91 -8.54 -17.45
C GLU A 21 -11.66 -8.80 -18.97
N ASN A 22 -10.45 -8.59 -19.49
CA ASN A 22 -10.17 -8.68 -20.92
C ASN A 22 -9.09 -9.69 -21.33
N LEU A 23 -8.62 -10.54 -20.44
CA LEU A 23 -7.65 -11.57 -20.78
C LEU A 23 -8.31 -12.95 -20.67
N ASP A 24 -8.33 -13.68 -21.81
CA ASP A 24 -8.80 -15.07 -21.90
C ASP A 24 -7.81 -15.98 -21.14
N PHE A 25 -8.08 -16.21 -19.85
CA PHE A 25 -7.24 -17.00 -18.96
C PHE A 25 -7.74 -18.44 -18.84
N SER A 26 -7.65 -19.21 -19.88
CA SER A 26 -7.78 -20.65 -19.77
C SER A 26 -6.50 -21.23 -19.14
N ASP A 27 -6.59 -21.73 -17.92
CA ASP A 27 -5.61 -22.54 -17.18
C ASP A 27 -4.31 -21.87 -16.67
N ASN A 28 -4.00 -20.61 -16.93
CA ASN A 28 -2.73 -19.99 -16.60
C ASN A 28 -2.81 -19.03 -15.40
N TRP A 29 -1.68 -18.88 -14.70
CA TRP A 29 -1.48 -17.84 -13.70
C TRP A 29 -1.34 -16.47 -14.34
N SER A 30 -2.03 -15.47 -13.78
CA SER A 30 -1.84 -14.06 -14.12
C SER A 30 -0.80 -13.44 -13.20
N TYR A 31 0.04 -12.57 -13.77
CA TYR A 31 1.08 -11.85 -13.02
C TYR A 31 0.79 -10.36 -13.09
N TRP A 32 0.92 -9.68 -11.97
CA TRP A 32 0.67 -8.26 -11.86
C TRP A 32 1.71 -7.55 -10.98
N SER A 33 1.86 -6.28 -11.16
CA SER A 33 2.65 -5.41 -10.30
C SER A 33 1.94 -4.09 -10.08
N GLU A 34 2.06 -3.54 -8.87
CA GLU A 34 1.50 -2.27 -8.47
C GLU A 34 2.54 -1.46 -7.71
N GLY A 35 2.63 -0.18 -7.99
CA GLY A 35 3.35 0.80 -7.19
C GLY A 35 2.37 1.69 -6.43
N SER A 36 2.66 2.04 -5.18
CA SER A 36 1.88 3.01 -4.43
C SER A 36 2.77 4.01 -3.71
N ILE A 37 2.26 5.22 -3.59
CA ILE A 37 2.88 6.30 -2.85
C ILE A 37 1.81 7.02 -2.06
N SER A 38 2.14 7.30 -0.82
CA SER A 38 1.26 7.98 0.10
C SER A 38 2.03 9.04 0.88
N VAL A 39 1.43 10.20 1.01
CA VAL A 39 1.88 11.28 1.90
C VAL A 39 0.87 11.44 3.00
N GLY A 40 1.32 11.42 4.24
CA GLY A 40 0.44 11.51 5.39
C GLY A 40 0.97 12.51 6.43
N LYS A 41 0.05 13.03 7.21
CA LYS A 41 0.37 13.88 8.35
C LYS A 41 -0.46 13.50 9.56
N ILE A 42 0.21 13.41 10.71
CA ILE A 42 -0.42 13.32 12.03
C ILE A 42 -0.07 14.61 12.76
N GLY A 43 -1.10 15.32 13.26
CA GLY A 43 -0.89 16.57 14.01
C GLY A 43 -0.28 16.37 15.39
N ASP A 44 0.10 17.47 16.01
CA ASP A 44 0.59 17.49 17.40
C ASP A 44 -0.48 17.02 18.38
N THR A 45 -0.01 16.38 19.45
CA THR A 45 -0.83 16.00 20.60
C THR A 45 -0.20 16.50 21.89
N SER A 46 -0.86 16.31 23.02
CA SER A 46 -0.30 16.67 24.33
C SER A 46 0.95 15.86 24.70
N SER A 47 1.18 14.72 24.04
CA SER A 47 2.24 13.76 24.37
C SER A 47 3.17 13.43 23.20
N SER A 48 2.91 13.93 21.99
CA SER A 48 3.68 13.62 20.81
C SER A 48 3.72 14.81 19.85
N SER A 49 4.88 15.08 19.28
CA SER A 49 5.02 16.02 18.15
C SER A 49 4.34 15.49 16.89
N SER A 50 4.03 16.41 15.99
CA SER A 50 3.51 16.06 14.65
C SER A 50 4.43 15.09 13.94
N LYS A 51 3.85 14.33 13.02
CA LYS A 51 4.59 13.40 12.16
C LYS A 51 4.20 13.65 10.73
N ASP A 52 5.17 13.84 9.89
CA ASP A 52 5.04 13.79 8.44
C ASP A 52 5.47 12.39 7.99
N ILE A 53 4.69 11.74 7.14
CA ILE A 53 4.85 10.34 6.77
C ILE A 53 4.85 10.23 5.26
N ASP A 54 5.95 9.74 4.71
CA ASP A 54 6.09 9.41 3.31
C ASP A 54 6.23 7.90 3.16
N SER A 55 5.37 7.31 2.34
CA SER A 55 5.36 5.87 2.13
C SER A 55 5.40 5.56 0.64
N ASN A 56 6.29 4.68 0.26
CA ASN A 56 6.33 4.13 -1.08
C ASN A 56 6.41 2.60 -1.06
N SER A 57 5.84 1.96 -2.06
CA SER A 57 5.93 0.52 -2.16
C SER A 57 5.77 0.00 -3.58
N ILE A 58 6.32 -1.18 -3.80
CA ILE A 58 6.03 -2.00 -4.96
C ILE A 58 5.50 -3.36 -4.50
N THR A 59 4.44 -3.81 -5.12
CA THR A 59 3.84 -5.13 -4.90
C THR A 59 3.89 -5.89 -6.22
N ILE A 60 4.35 -7.14 -6.16
CA ILE A 60 4.29 -8.08 -7.26
C ILE A 60 3.41 -9.24 -6.82
N GLY A 61 2.48 -9.63 -7.67
CA GLY A 61 1.58 -10.71 -7.36
C GLY A 61 1.34 -11.64 -8.52
N MET A 62 0.80 -12.77 -8.16
CA MET A 62 0.28 -13.74 -9.12
C MET A 62 -1.02 -14.32 -8.59
N ASP A 63 -1.98 -14.50 -9.47
CA ASP A 63 -3.26 -15.09 -9.13
C ASP A 63 -3.74 -16.08 -10.18
N LYS A 64 -4.63 -16.95 -9.75
CA LYS A 64 -5.28 -17.94 -10.59
C LYS A 64 -6.78 -17.80 -10.45
N LYS A 65 -7.43 -17.57 -11.58
CA LYS A 65 -8.89 -17.63 -11.70
C LYS A 65 -9.34 -19.10 -11.70
N ILE A 66 -10.25 -19.46 -10.81
CA ILE A 66 -10.82 -20.82 -10.73
C ILE A 66 -12.08 -20.89 -11.58
N ASP A 67 -12.90 -19.84 -11.51
CA ASP A 67 -14.09 -19.62 -12.33
C ASP A 67 -14.28 -18.12 -12.55
N GLU A 68 -15.39 -17.69 -13.17
CA GLU A 68 -15.64 -16.30 -13.53
C GLU A 68 -15.57 -15.33 -12.34
N ASN A 69 -15.88 -15.80 -11.13
CA ASN A 69 -16.01 -14.97 -9.93
C ASN A 69 -15.09 -15.40 -8.78
N LYS A 70 -14.31 -16.48 -8.95
CA LYS A 70 -13.46 -17.03 -7.89
C LYS A 70 -12.00 -17.02 -8.29
N MET A 71 -11.19 -16.39 -7.45
CA MET A 71 -9.74 -16.35 -7.65
C MET A 71 -9.00 -16.46 -6.32
N TYR A 72 -7.75 -16.88 -6.37
CA TYR A 72 -6.79 -16.79 -5.29
C TYR A 72 -5.41 -16.43 -5.82
N GLY A 73 -4.60 -15.84 -4.98
CA GLY A 73 -3.27 -15.40 -5.39
C GLY A 73 -2.30 -15.23 -4.23
N TYR A 74 -1.08 -14.90 -4.61
CA TYR A 74 0.03 -14.61 -3.73
C TYR A 74 0.63 -13.27 -4.12
N ALA A 75 1.10 -12.51 -3.14
CA ALA A 75 1.78 -11.24 -3.40
C ALA A 75 2.99 -11.07 -2.51
N LEU A 76 4.04 -10.49 -3.08
CA LEU A 76 5.23 -10.00 -2.39
C LEU A 76 5.21 -8.47 -2.46
N ARG A 77 5.38 -7.82 -1.31
CA ARG A 77 5.45 -6.37 -1.23
C ARG A 77 6.76 -5.95 -0.59
N PHE A 78 7.35 -4.93 -1.17
CA PHE A 78 8.50 -4.18 -0.68
C PHE A 78 8.02 -2.77 -0.41
N GLY A 79 8.13 -2.31 0.83
CA GLY A 79 7.70 -0.98 1.23
C GLY A 79 8.81 -0.25 1.97
N ARG A 80 8.81 1.06 1.84
CA ARG A 80 9.62 1.98 2.62
C ARG A 80 8.72 3.07 3.17
N ASP A 81 8.83 3.31 4.47
CA ASP A 81 8.12 4.36 5.16
C ASP A 81 9.14 5.28 5.83
N GLU A 82 9.11 6.56 5.52
CA GLU A 82 9.89 7.61 6.15
C GLU A 82 8.96 8.43 7.03
N VAL A 83 9.34 8.64 8.29
CA VAL A 83 8.55 9.38 9.27
C VAL A 83 9.44 10.44 9.89
N GLU A 84 9.13 11.69 9.65
CA GLU A 84 9.71 12.82 10.36
C GLU A 84 8.87 13.18 11.57
N VAL A 85 9.53 13.41 12.72
CA VAL A 85 8.86 13.71 13.99
C VAL A 85 9.22 15.11 14.47
N GLY A 86 8.25 16.01 14.44
CA GLY A 86 8.45 17.43 14.78
C GLY A 86 9.38 18.12 13.78
N THR A 87 10.11 19.11 14.25
CA THR A 87 11.02 19.93 13.41
C THR A 87 12.48 19.82 13.83
N SER A 88 12.81 18.91 14.75
CA SER A 88 14.17 18.78 15.30
C SER A 88 15.08 17.85 14.53
N GLY A 89 14.59 17.16 13.49
CA GLY A 89 15.32 16.16 12.70
C GLY A 89 15.33 14.78 13.36
N THR A 90 14.31 14.47 14.16
CA THR A 90 14.02 13.11 14.61
C THR A 90 13.28 12.36 13.49
N SER A 91 13.79 11.21 13.09
CA SER A 91 13.21 10.44 11.99
C SER A 91 13.24 8.93 12.22
N LEU A 92 12.36 8.23 11.51
CA LEU A 92 12.28 6.78 11.46
C LEU A 92 12.15 6.35 10.01
N ASP A 93 13.10 5.55 9.56
CA ASP A 93 13.11 4.93 8.24
C ASP A 93 12.82 3.45 8.38
N THR A 94 11.72 2.97 7.82
CA THR A 94 11.32 1.56 7.89
C THR A 94 11.29 0.92 6.52
N ASN A 95 12.05 -0.15 6.35
CA ASN A 95 11.91 -1.06 5.23
C ASN A 95 11.04 -2.25 5.64
N SER A 96 10.09 -2.61 4.79
CA SER A 96 9.17 -3.72 5.02
C SER A 96 9.19 -4.71 3.85
N TYR A 97 9.15 -6.00 4.20
CA TYR A 97 9.09 -7.12 3.26
C TYR A 97 7.91 -8.00 3.67
N SER A 98 6.92 -8.11 2.80
CA SER A 98 5.69 -8.83 3.11
C SER A 98 5.42 -9.93 2.10
N LEU A 99 4.90 -11.04 2.60
CA LEU A 99 4.32 -12.12 1.81
C LEU A 99 2.85 -12.24 2.21
N SER A 100 1.96 -12.28 1.24
CA SER A 100 0.53 -12.44 1.47
C SER A 100 -0.10 -13.46 0.53
N ILE A 101 -1.18 -14.06 1.01
CA ILE A 101 -2.13 -14.84 0.23
C ILE A 101 -3.46 -14.11 0.24
N TYR A 102 -4.18 -14.13 -0.86
CA TYR A 102 -5.47 -13.47 -0.99
C TYR A 102 -6.42 -14.27 -1.86
N GLY A 103 -7.70 -13.96 -1.79
CA GLY A 103 -8.68 -14.57 -2.64
C GLY A 103 -10.04 -13.90 -2.58
N THR A 104 -10.78 -14.05 -3.66
CA THR A 104 -12.18 -13.66 -3.81
C THR A 104 -13.03 -14.91 -3.96
N PHE A 105 -14.07 -15.03 -3.16
CA PHE A 105 -14.98 -16.15 -3.11
C PHE A 105 -16.42 -15.65 -3.30
N PRO A 106 -17.10 -16.05 -4.37
CA PRO A 106 -18.50 -15.73 -4.56
C PRO A 106 -19.36 -16.50 -3.54
N HIS A 107 -20.37 -15.86 -3.01
CA HIS A 107 -21.36 -16.49 -2.13
C HIS A 107 -22.75 -16.51 -2.75
N GLU A 108 -23.04 -15.84 -3.75
CA GLU A 108 -24.20 -15.79 -4.63
C GLU A 108 -23.74 -15.03 -5.89
N ASP A 109 -24.58 -14.91 -6.89
CA ASP A 109 -24.22 -14.23 -8.16
C ASP A 109 -23.70 -12.79 -7.98
N THR A 110 -24.08 -12.13 -6.87
CA THR A 110 -23.75 -10.71 -6.63
C THR A 110 -22.99 -10.44 -5.33
N LYS A 111 -22.74 -11.47 -4.51
CA LYS A 111 -22.09 -11.34 -3.22
C LYS A 111 -20.71 -11.95 -3.24
N PHE A 112 -19.74 -11.25 -2.67
CA PHE A 112 -18.33 -11.64 -2.68
C PHE A 112 -17.75 -11.55 -1.28
N LEU A 113 -16.89 -12.51 -0.96
CA LEU A 113 -16.04 -12.52 0.20
C LEU A 113 -14.59 -12.41 -0.27
N ASP A 114 -13.95 -11.28 0.00
CA ASP A 114 -12.53 -11.09 -0.25
C ASP A 114 -11.76 -11.33 1.05
N THR A 115 -10.66 -12.04 0.95
CA THR A 115 -9.81 -12.36 2.10
C THR A 115 -8.36 -12.10 1.76
N LEU A 116 -7.62 -11.63 2.76
CA LEU A 116 -6.17 -11.45 2.68
C LEU A 116 -5.55 -11.88 4.01
N LEU A 117 -4.45 -12.59 3.96
CA LEU A 117 -3.60 -12.92 5.11
C LEU A 117 -2.14 -12.75 4.72
N GLY A 118 -1.37 -12.08 5.56
CA GLY A 118 0.04 -11.83 5.28
C GLY A 118 0.93 -11.80 6.50
N VAL A 119 2.23 -11.91 6.24
CA VAL A 119 3.30 -11.76 7.21
C VAL A 119 4.32 -10.77 6.69
N SER A 120 4.95 -10.01 7.59
CA SER A 120 5.99 -9.06 7.24
C SER A 120 7.19 -9.16 8.16
N SER A 121 8.35 -8.80 7.60
CA SER A 121 9.57 -8.46 8.33
C SER A 121 9.79 -6.95 8.21
N LEU A 122 10.08 -6.29 9.31
CA LEU A 122 10.29 -4.85 9.41
C LEU A 122 11.72 -4.58 9.88
N LYS A 123 12.35 -3.57 9.30
CA LYS A 123 13.64 -3.05 9.73
C LYS A 123 13.55 -1.54 9.75
N THR A 124 13.74 -0.94 10.93
CA THR A 124 13.61 0.51 11.16
C THR A 124 14.91 1.07 11.65
N ASP A 125 15.43 2.05 10.96
CA ASP A 125 16.52 2.92 11.39
C ASP A 125 15.93 4.13 12.12
N HIS A 126 16.47 4.45 13.29
CA HIS A 126 16.01 5.53 14.14
C HIS A 126 17.07 6.62 14.26
N ILE A 127 16.67 7.86 14.13
CA ILE A 127 17.44 9.05 14.48
C ILE A 127 16.60 9.82 15.49
N ARG A 128 17.09 9.98 16.72
CA ARG A 128 16.43 10.81 17.75
C ARG A 128 17.31 12.00 18.07
N LYS A 129 16.75 13.18 18.01
CA LYS A 129 17.41 14.43 18.44
C LYS A 129 16.98 14.77 19.86
N ASN A 130 17.99 14.99 20.72
CA ASN A 130 17.79 15.45 22.08
C ASN A 130 18.71 16.66 22.33
N GLY A 131 18.20 17.88 22.12
CA GLY A 131 18.99 19.09 22.07
C GLY A 131 20.04 19.03 20.97
N SER A 132 21.32 19.15 21.32
CA SER A 132 22.46 19.03 20.39
C SER A 132 22.88 17.58 20.13
N ASN A 133 22.35 16.61 20.88
CA ASN A 133 22.75 15.22 20.76
C ASN A 133 21.96 14.51 19.65
N THR A 134 22.66 13.69 18.90
CA THR A 134 22.06 12.78 17.92
C THR A 134 22.22 11.35 18.42
N LEU A 135 21.11 10.66 18.58
CA LEU A 135 21.07 9.26 18.96
C LEU A 135 20.58 8.45 17.78
N THR A 136 21.21 7.31 17.56
CA THR A 136 20.87 6.43 16.44
C THR A 136 20.63 5.01 16.95
N GLY A 137 19.79 4.26 16.25
CA GLY A 137 19.54 2.87 16.57
C GLY A 137 18.84 2.16 15.43
N GLU A 138 18.87 0.84 15.46
CA GLU A 138 18.20 -0.03 14.51
C GLU A 138 17.26 -0.98 15.26
N ARG A 139 16.03 -1.11 14.79
CA ARG A 139 15.02 -1.97 15.40
C ARG A 139 14.38 -2.88 14.35
N SER A 140 14.35 -4.18 14.64
CA SER A 140 13.66 -5.16 13.79
C SER A 140 12.25 -5.41 14.32
N GLY A 141 11.35 -5.84 13.44
CA GLY A 141 9.99 -6.23 13.78
C GLY A 141 9.47 -7.35 12.90
N ARG A 142 8.41 -7.99 13.37
CA ARG A 142 7.63 -8.99 12.61
C ARG A 142 6.16 -8.65 12.75
N GLN A 143 5.42 -8.84 11.67
CA GLN A 143 3.99 -8.55 11.65
C GLN A 143 3.24 -9.71 11.02
N VAL A 144 2.05 -9.99 11.56
CA VAL A 144 1.00 -10.80 10.93
C VAL A 144 -0.19 -9.88 10.74
N PHE A 145 -0.82 -9.92 9.59
CA PHE A 145 -1.97 -9.07 9.28
C PHE A 145 -2.97 -9.82 8.40
N GLY A 146 -4.22 -9.38 8.45
CA GLY A 146 -5.27 -9.96 7.63
C GLY A 146 -6.44 -9.02 7.45
N SER A 147 -7.18 -9.25 6.38
CA SER A 147 -8.38 -8.52 6.03
C SER A 147 -9.46 -9.46 5.53
N ILE A 148 -10.69 -9.19 5.90
CA ILE A 148 -11.89 -9.85 5.38
C ILE A 148 -12.86 -8.76 4.96
N ASN A 149 -13.27 -8.77 3.69
CA ASN A 149 -14.22 -7.84 3.11
C ASN A 149 -15.41 -8.59 2.52
N PHE A 150 -16.60 -8.22 2.95
CA PHE A 150 -17.83 -8.71 2.38
C PHE A 150 -18.46 -7.61 1.53
N SER A 151 -18.79 -7.91 0.29
CA SER A 151 -19.36 -6.94 -0.66
C SER A 151 -20.54 -7.52 -1.44
N THR A 152 -21.42 -6.64 -1.92
CA THR A 152 -22.54 -7.00 -2.77
C THR A 152 -22.60 -6.04 -3.96
N LYS A 153 -22.53 -6.56 -5.18
CA LYS A 153 -22.59 -5.74 -6.40
C LYS A 153 -24.03 -5.63 -6.90
N TYR A 154 -24.53 -4.42 -6.99
CA TYR A 154 -25.82 -4.07 -7.57
C TYR A 154 -25.61 -3.38 -8.91
N ASN A 155 -25.94 -4.06 -9.99
CA ASN A 155 -25.90 -3.49 -11.33
C ASN A 155 -27.15 -2.65 -11.57
N LYS A 156 -26.97 -1.37 -11.85
CA LYS A 156 -28.05 -0.43 -12.25
C LYS A 156 -27.85 -0.07 -13.73
N GLU A 157 -28.89 0.47 -14.35
CA GLU A 157 -28.84 0.82 -15.78
C GLU A 157 -27.71 1.79 -16.16
N LYS A 158 -27.27 2.65 -15.23
CA LYS A 158 -26.28 3.72 -15.48
C LYS A 158 -25.00 3.57 -14.68
N PHE A 159 -24.96 2.77 -13.63
CA PHE A 159 -23.80 2.60 -12.77
C PHE A 159 -23.97 1.39 -11.86
N ASN A 160 -22.85 0.87 -11.39
CA ASN A 160 -22.84 -0.18 -10.38
C ASN A 160 -22.66 0.43 -9.00
N ILE A 161 -23.29 -0.17 -8.01
CA ILE A 161 -23.12 0.19 -6.60
C ILE A 161 -22.66 -1.06 -5.87
N THR A 162 -21.55 -0.96 -5.15
CA THR A 162 -20.99 -2.06 -4.39
C THR A 162 -20.78 -1.64 -2.93
N PRO A 163 -21.84 -1.76 -2.06
CA PRO A 163 -21.64 -1.66 -0.63
C PRO A 163 -20.74 -2.79 -0.12
N ASN A 164 -19.91 -2.47 0.87
CA ASN A 164 -19.00 -3.41 1.48
C ASN A 164 -18.88 -3.19 2.99
N ALA A 165 -18.48 -4.25 3.69
CA ALA A 165 -18.10 -4.21 5.10
C ALA A 165 -16.78 -4.98 5.25
N ARG A 166 -15.80 -4.39 5.94
CA ARG A 166 -14.45 -4.94 6.05
C ARG A 166 -13.97 -4.93 7.49
N ILE A 167 -13.19 -5.95 7.84
CA ILE A 167 -12.44 -6.03 9.10
C ILE A 167 -10.97 -6.22 8.74
N ASP A 168 -10.12 -5.36 9.30
CA ASP A 168 -8.68 -5.42 9.19
C ASP A 168 -8.07 -5.67 10.56
N LEU A 169 -7.15 -6.63 10.66
CA LEU A 169 -6.48 -7.00 11.90
C LEU A 169 -4.97 -7.09 11.66
N GLY A 170 -4.20 -6.66 12.65
CA GLY A 170 -2.76 -6.76 12.62
C GLY A 170 -2.16 -6.99 14.01
N TYR A 171 -1.06 -7.73 14.04
CA TYR A 171 -0.25 -7.95 15.22
C TYR A 171 1.22 -7.76 14.84
N THR A 172 1.88 -6.80 15.49
CA THR A 172 3.29 -6.50 15.26
C THR A 172 4.07 -6.70 16.57
N GLU A 173 5.17 -7.44 16.49
CA GLU A 173 6.15 -7.54 17.55
C GLU A 173 7.44 -6.84 17.10
N LEU A 174 7.82 -5.79 17.83
CA LEU A 174 9.09 -5.09 17.66
C LEU A 174 10.10 -5.65 18.67
N SER A 175 11.33 -5.90 18.21
CA SER A 175 12.42 -6.38 19.05
C SER A 175 12.88 -5.29 20.04
N ASN A 176 13.60 -5.71 21.09
CA ASN A 176 14.37 -4.77 21.89
C ASN A 176 15.54 -4.19 21.08
N TYR A 177 15.92 -2.96 21.37
CA TYR A 177 17.13 -2.33 20.82
C TYR A 177 17.65 -1.26 21.78
N SER A 178 18.92 -0.88 21.63
CA SER A 178 19.51 0.24 22.35
C SER A 178 19.99 1.30 21.36
N GLU A 179 19.77 2.55 21.69
CA GLU A 179 20.35 3.66 20.97
C GLU A 179 21.85 3.77 21.23
N ILE A 180 22.54 4.48 20.35
CA ILE A 180 23.95 4.84 20.45
C ILE A 180 24.02 6.35 20.57
N GLY A 181 24.73 6.86 21.58
CA GLY A 181 24.93 8.28 21.83
C GLY A 181 24.84 8.66 23.30
N THR A 182 24.95 9.95 23.60
CA THR A 182 24.80 10.49 24.96
C THR A 182 23.33 10.49 25.33
N ASP A 183 22.96 10.02 26.53
CA ASP A 183 21.59 9.83 27.01
C ASP A 183 20.78 8.83 26.16
N ALA A 184 21.47 7.80 25.68
CA ALA A 184 20.88 6.72 24.93
C ALA A 184 19.88 5.92 25.77
N LEU A 185 18.79 5.50 25.11
CA LEU A 185 17.74 4.67 25.67
C LEU A 185 17.83 3.25 25.16
N THR A 186 17.49 2.30 26.01
CA THR A 186 17.17 0.93 25.66
C THR A 186 15.67 0.78 25.62
N TYR A 187 15.15 0.21 24.55
CA TYR A 187 13.74 -0.09 24.37
C TYR A 187 13.53 -1.59 24.47
N ASP A 188 12.60 -2.00 25.27
CA ASP A 188 12.19 -3.40 25.36
C ASP A 188 11.35 -3.84 24.14
N LYS A 189 11.09 -5.14 24.08
CA LYS A 189 10.12 -5.68 23.11
C LYS A 189 8.78 -4.99 23.27
N GLN A 190 8.18 -4.65 22.13
CA GLN A 190 6.88 -3.98 22.10
C GLN A 190 5.91 -4.79 21.22
N LYS A 191 4.69 -4.96 21.70
CA LYS A 191 3.59 -5.57 20.96
C LYS A 191 2.60 -4.49 20.58
N ILE A 192 2.20 -4.49 19.31
CA ILE A 192 1.23 -3.53 18.76
C ILE A 192 0.13 -4.35 18.10
N GLU A 193 -1.07 -4.24 18.63
CA GLU A 193 -2.26 -4.83 18.04
C GLU A 193 -3.04 -3.75 17.31
N THR A 194 -3.56 -4.07 16.14
CA THR A 194 -4.37 -3.15 15.34
C THR A 194 -5.63 -3.83 14.89
N GLY A 195 -6.73 -3.09 14.94
CA GLY A 195 -8.02 -3.55 14.50
C GLY A 195 -8.88 -2.41 13.98
N MET A 196 -9.46 -2.58 12.80
CA MET A 196 -10.37 -1.64 12.20
C MET A 196 -11.56 -2.37 11.59
N VAL A 197 -12.74 -1.83 11.77
CA VAL A 197 -13.94 -2.22 11.03
C VAL A 197 -14.37 -1.07 10.15
N SER A 198 -14.70 -1.36 8.90
CA SER A 198 -15.11 -0.36 7.93
C SER A 198 -16.39 -0.76 7.22
N ILE A 199 -17.18 0.24 6.87
CA ILE A 199 -18.30 0.11 5.94
C ILE A 199 -18.07 1.08 4.80
N GLY A 200 -18.32 0.64 3.58
CA GLY A 200 -18.00 1.43 2.39
C GLY A 200 -19.03 1.29 1.29
N LEU A 201 -18.91 2.18 0.34
CA LEU A 201 -19.67 2.20 -0.88
C LEU A 201 -18.72 2.51 -2.03
N ARG A 202 -18.63 1.60 -3.00
CA ARG A 202 -17.97 1.83 -4.28
C ARG A 202 -19.01 2.07 -5.36
N LEU A 203 -18.71 3.02 -6.22
CA LEU A 203 -19.49 3.34 -7.41
C LEU A 203 -18.57 3.17 -8.62
N ASP A 204 -19.03 2.46 -9.63
CA ASP A 204 -18.30 2.31 -10.89
C ASP A 204 -19.28 2.27 -12.07
N ASP A 205 -18.80 2.66 -13.26
CA ASP A 205 -19.56 2.63 -14.50
C ASP A 205 -18.64 2.28 -15.68
N ILE A 206 -19.24 1.86 -16.79
CA ILE A 206 -18.56 1.63 -18.06
C ILE A 206 -19.28 2.47 -19.13
N ILE A 207 -18.62 3.53 -19.57
CA ILE A 207 -19.14 4.44 -20.56
C ILE A 207 -18.39 4.19 -21.87
N GLN A 208 -19.11 3.73 -22.88
CA GLN A 208 -18.58 3.48 -24.20
C GLN A 208 -18.74 4.71 -25.10
N PHE A 209 -17.61 5.24 -25.57
CA PHE A 209 -17.57 6.19 -26.68
C PHE A 209 -17.11 5.45 -27.96
N LYS A 210 -17.19 6.11 -29.11
CA LYS A 210 -16.87 5.44 -30.41
C LYS A 210 -15.53 4.70 -30.42
N SER A 211 -14.50 5.23 -29.76
CA SER A 211 -13.14 4.67 -29.77
C SER A 211 -12.49 4.65 -28.37
N ILE A 212 -13.28 4.90 -27.33
CA ILE A 212 -12.78 5.00 -25.97
C ILE A 212 -13.78 4.36 -25.02
N THR A 213 -13.30 3.47 -24.15
CA THR A 213 -14.02 3.00 -22.96
C THR A 213 -13.53 3.82 -21.78
N PHE A 214 -14.44 4.51 -21.10
CA PHE A 214 -14.17 5.26 -19.89
C PHE A 214 -14.85 4.58 -18.71
N LYS A 215 -14.06 4.21 -17.70
CA LYS A 215 -14.54 3.55 -16.49
C LYS A 215 -14.28 4.44 -15.28
N PRO A 216 -15.20 5.36 -14.94
CA PRO A 216 -15.09 6.14 -13.72
C PRO A 216 -15.34 5.29 -12.50
N ASN A 217 -14.69 5.60 -11.40
CA ASN A 217 -14.93 4.97 -10.11
C ASN A 217 -14.91 6.00 -8.98
N GLY A 218 -15.60 5.65 -7.89
CA GLY A 218 -15.63 6.43 -6.67
C GLY A 218 -15.73 5.54 -5.46
N LEU A 219 -15.12 5.96 -4.35
CA LEU A 219 -15.10 5.27 -3.07
C LEU A 219 -15.50 6.23 -1.96
N LEU A 220 -16.35 5.75 -1.07
CA LEU A 220 -16.62 6.36 0.23
C LEU A 220 -16.62 5.25 1.27
N GLU A 221 -15.75 5.36 2.26
CA GLU A 221 -15.64 4.39 3.33
C GLU A 221 -15.53 5.10 4.69
N TYR A 222 -16.20 4.56 5.69
CA TYR A 222 -16.07 4.97 7.08
C TYR A 222 -15.50 3.82 7.89
N GLY A 223 -14.41 4.08 8.61
CA GLY A 223 -13.71 3.15 9.46
C GLY A 223 -13.80 3.52 10.95
N ALA A 224 -13.95 2.52 11.79
CA ALA A 224 -13.83 2.62 13.23
C ALA A 224 -12.66 1.78 13.72
N ASN A 225 -11.70 2.42 14.35
CA ASN A 225 -10.50 1.81 14.90
C ASN A 225 -10.79 1.34 16.34
N PHE A 226 -10.55 0.07 16.61
CA PHE A 226 -10.70 -0.54 17.94
C PHE A 226 -9.37 -1.09 18.48
N SER A 227 -8.25 -0.64 17.92
CA SER A 227 -6.91 -1.03 18.38
C SER A 227 -6.68 -0.66 19.82
N PRO A 228 -6.18 -1.57 20.67
CA PRO A 228 -5.81 -1.23 22.03
C PRO A 228 -4.56 -0.35 22.06
N SER A 229 -4.35 0.39 23.15
CA SER A 229 -3.08 1.08 23.38
C SER A 229 -1.93 0.08 23.50
N SER A 230 -0.76 0.44 22.98
CA SER A 230 0.47 -0.32 23.16
C SER A 230 1.37 0.33 24.21
N ASN A 231 2.14 -0.48 24.94
CA ASN A 231 3.10 0.00 25.92
C ASN A 231 4.52 -0.16 25.37
N ALA A 232 5.31 0.91 25.47
CA ALA A 232 6.74 0.88 25.23
C ALA A 232 7.47 1.07 26.57
N THR A 233 8.26 0.07 26.99
CA THR A 233 9.12 0.18 28.16
C THR A 233 10.51 0.60 27.71
N VAL A 234 11.06 1.61 28.36
CA VAL A 234 12.37 2.18 28.09
C VAL A 234 13.15 2.38 29.37
N SER A 235 14.48 2.23 29.29
CA SER A 235 15.42 2.58 30.34
C SER A 235 16.60 3.36 29.75
N TYR A 236 17.33 4.12 30.57
CA TYR A 236 18.59 4.69 30.12
C TYR A 236 19.65 3.58 30.01
N VAL A 237 20.48 3.62 28.98
CA VAL A 237 21.62 2.70 28.87
C VAL A 237 22.58 2.86 30.07
N SER A 238 22.68 4.07 30.62
CA SER A 238 23.46 4.38 31.82
C SER A 238 22.80 3.94 33.15
N ASP A 239 21.49 3.70 33.16
CA ASP A 239 20.73 3.23 34.34
C ASP A 239 19.70 2.15 33.90
N PRO A 240 20.15 0.92 33.63
CA PRO A 240 19.31 -0.14 33.10
C PRO A 240 18.33 -0.75 34.13
N ASN A 241 18.38 -0.31 35.39
CA ASN A 241 17.51 -0.82 36.46
C ASN A 241 16.28 0.02 36.68
N THR A 242 16.18 1.17 36.01
CA THR A 242 15.03 2.08 36.13
C THR A 242 14.22 2.08 34.83
N ASP A 243 13.06 1.44 34.87
CA ASP A 243 12.15 1.35 33.72
C ASP A 243 11.13 2.46 33.73
N TYR A 244 10.88 3.00 32.53
CA TYR A 244 9.82 3.96 32.25
C TYR A 244 8.86 3.37 31.23
N THR A 245 7.57 3.31 31.53
CA THR A 245 6.56 2.81 30.62
C THR A 245 5.79 3.95 29.97
N LEU A 246 5.82 4.00 28.65
CA LEU A 246 5.06 4.93 27.84
C LEU A 246 3.85 4.20 27.26
N SER A 247 2.65 4.66 27.56
CA SER A 247 1.43 4.16 26.93
C SER A 247 1.18 4.95 25.65
N ILE A 248 1.15 4.25 24.52
CA ILE A 248 0.92 4.81 23.19
C ILE A 248 -0.51 4.46 22.79
N ALA A 249 -1.40 5.44 22.88
CA ALA A 249 -2.79 5.30 22.47
C ALA A 249 -2.94 5.55 20.98
N HIS A 250 -3.91 4.86 20.36
CA HIS A 250 -4.35 5.21 19.01
C HIS A 250 -5.28 6.43 19.08
N GLU A 251 -4.85 7.54 18.51
CA GLU A 251 -5.59 8.81 18.58
C GLU A 251 -6.76 8.87 17.60
N ALA A 252 -6.61 8.21 16.44
CA ALA A 252 -7.65 8.15 15.44
C ALA A 252 -8.61 6.98 15.72
N THR A 253 -9.75 7.28 16.34
CA THR A 253 -10.81 6.29 16.58
C THR A 253 -11.71 6.09 15.34
N HIS A 254 -11.78 7.08 14.47
CA HIS A 254 -12.60 7.07 13.26
C HIS A 254 -11.84 7.67 12.10
N ASN A 255 -12.04 7.11 10.92
CA ASN A 255 -11.54 7.67 9.67
C ASN A 255 -12.61 7.64 8.57
N ILE A 256 -12.48 8.58 7.64
CA ILE A 256 -13.26 8.61 6.41
C ILE A 256 -12.28 8.53 5.26
N ARG A 257 -12.46 7.53 4.40
CA ARG A 257 -11.72 7.39 3.15
C ARG A 257 -12.63 7.77 1.99
N THR A 258 -12.14 8.65 1.14
CA THR A 258 -12.80 9.03 -0.11
C THR A 258 -11.84 8.80 -1.26
N GLY A 259 -12.35 8.29 -2.36
CA GLY A 259 -11.56 8.05 -3.55
C GLY A 259 -12.32 8.43 -4.81
N LEU A 260 -11.59 8.92 -5.79
CA LEU A 260 -12.09 9.18 -7.14
C LEU A 260 -11.04 8.72 -8.15
N GLY A 261 -11.50 8.07 -9.20
CA GLY A 261 -10.59 7.61 -10.22
C GLY A 261 -11.26 7.29 -11.54
N PHE A 262 -10.44 6.93 -12.49
CA PHE A 262 -10.91 6.44 -13.77
C PHE A 262 -9.88 5.58 -14.48
N GLU A 263 -10.36 4.72 -15.34
CA GLU A 263 -9.60 4.04 -16.37
C GLU A 263 -10.12 4.47 -17.73
N LEU A 264 -9.22 4.80 -18.64
CA LEU A 264 -9.52 5.21 -20.01
C LEU A 264 -8.82 4.24 -20.96
N ILE A 265 -9.59 3.45 -21.68
CA ILE A 265 -9.10 2.46 -22.64
C ILE A 265 -9.43 2.91 -24.04
N LYS A 266 -8.42 3.03 -24.90
CA LYS A 266 -8.60 3.36 -26.31
C LYS A 266 -8.52 2.08 -27.17
N GLU A 267 -9.29 2.05 -28.26
CA GLU A 267 -9.25 0.92 -29.24
C GLU A 267 -7.85 0.65 -29.81
N ASN A 268 -6.98 1.67 -29.82
CA ASN A 268 -5.60 1.51 -30.29
C ASN A 268 -4.66 0.89 -29.23
N GLY A 269 -5.17 0.39 -28.10
CA GLY A 269 -4.39 -0.28 -27.08
C GLY A 269 -3.81 0.66 -25.99
N LEU A 270 -4.11 1.96 -26.02
CA LEU A 270 -3.71 2.88 -24.94
C LEU A 270 -4.67 2.77 -23.77
N THR A 271 -4.15 2.47 -22.58
CA THR A 271 -4.87 2.52 -21.32
C THR A 271 -4.21 3.55 -20.40
N ILE A 272 -5.03 4.42 -19.78
CA ILE A 272 -4.60 5.40 -18.79
C ILE A 272 -5.43 5.16 -17.53
N ILE A 273 -4.75 5.06 -16.39
CA ILE A 273 -5.36 4.88 -15.07
C ILE A 273 -4.95 6.05 -14.19
N ALA A 274 -5.91 6.65 -13.51
CA ALA A 274 -5.66 7.65 -12.48
C ALA A 274 -6.64 7.45 -11.33
N ASN A 275 -6.11 7.25 -10.11
CA ASN A 275 -6.89 7.15 -8.90
C ASN A 275 -6.28 8.05 -7.83
N TYR A 276 -7.11 8.79 -7.14
CA TYR A 276 -6.76 9.60 -5.98
C TYR A 276 -7.59 9.14 -4.80
N GLU A 277 -6.96 8.94 -3.66
CA GLU A 277 -7.61 8.60 -2.40
C GLU A 277 -7.15 9.55 -1.30
N ARG A 278 -8.09 9.98 -0.47
CA ARG A 278 -7.82 10.69 0.78
C ARG A 278 -8.40 9.91 1.94
N ASP A 279 -7.56 9.63 2.91
CA ASP A 279 -7.95 9.13 4.22
C ASP A 279 -7.87 10.27 5.23
N GLN A 280 -8.93 10.51 5.98
CA GLN A 280 -9.04 11.61 6.93
C GLN A 280 -9.56 11.11 8.26
N SER A 281 -8.85 11.43 9.34
CA SER A 281 -9.27 11.26 10.72
C SER A 281 -9.25 12.58 11.48
N ASN A 282 -9.53 12.58 12.78
CA ASN A 282 -9.60 13.80 13.57
C ASN A 282 -8.29 14.61 13.57
N ASN A 283 -7.15 13.94 13.60
CA ASN A 283 -5.82 14.58 13.71
C ASN A 283 -4.81 14.07 12.70
N ALA A 284 -5.25 13.33 11.70
CA ALA A 284 -4.37 12.79 10.67
C ALA A 284 -5.06 12.76 9.32
N HIS A 285 -4.27 12.89 8.26
CA HIS A 285 -4.72 12.65 6.90
C HIS A 285 -3.58 12.03 6.08
N SER A 286 -3.97 11.34 5.03
CA SER A 286 -3.05 10.93 3.97
C SER A 286 -3.72 11.10 2.61
N ASP A 287 -2.92 11.49 1.65
CA ASP A 287 -3.32 11.64 0.25
C ASP A 287 -2.49 10.67 -0.59
N THR A 288 -3.14 9.86 -1.38
CA THR A 288 -2.49 8.87 -2.23
C THR A 288 -2.90 9.07 -3.68
N LEU A 289 -1.93 9.13 -4.57
CA LEU A 289 -2.14 9.23 -6.01
C LEU A 289 -1.55 7.98 -6.70
N TYR A 290 -2.36 7.37 -7.55
CA TYR A 290 -1.98 6.30 -8.44
C TYR A 290 -2.10 6.80 -9.87
N LEU A 291 -1.05 6.70 -10.64
CA LEU A 291 -1.06 7.04 -12.06
C LEU A 291 -0.41 5.90 -12.84
N GLY A 292 -1.06 5.48 -13.90
CA GLY A 292 -0.54 4.47 -14.79
C GLY A 292 -0.93 4.74 -16.22
N ALA A 293 -0.08 4.34 -17.15
CA ALA A 293 -0.40 4.31 -18.57
C ALA A 293 0.25 3.08 -19.20
N SER A 294 -0.50 2.37 -20.03
CA SER A 294 0.02 1.29 -20.84
C SER A 294 -0.42 1.45 -22.29
N TYR A 295 0.42 0.98 -23.21
CA TYR A 295 0.13 1.00 -24.63
C TYR A 295 0.53 -0.32 -25.29
N ILE A 296 -0.44 -1.01 -25.87
CA ILE A 296 -0.23 -2.28 -26.55
C ILE A 296 -0.28 -2.02 -28.07
N THR A 297 0.89 -1.98 -28.72
CA THR A 297 0.99 -1.69 -30.17
C THR A 297 0.72 -2.88 -31.07
N ASN A 298 1.10 -4.06 -30.61
CA ASN A 298 0.85 -5.37 -31.25
C ASN A 298 0.81 -6.41 -30.15
N ARG A 299 0.34 -7.61 -30.42
CA ARG A 299 0.34 -8.74 -29.45
C ARG A 299 1.70 -9.04 -28.81
N ASP A 300 2.78 -8.46 -29.34
CA ASP A 300 4.17 -8.77 -28.97
C ASP A 300 4.93 -7.60 -28.34
N THR A 301 4.33 -6.39 -28.20
CA THR A 301 5.01 -5.23 -27.61
C THR A 301 4.07 -4.42 -26.74
N GLU A 302 4.45 -4.25 -25.48
CA GLU A 302 3.74 -3.45 -24.48
C GLU A 302 4.63 -2.28 -24.07
N TYR A 303 4.04 -1.08 -23.94
CA TYR A 303 4.67 0.11 -23.39
C TYR A 303 3.87 0.54 -22.17
N ALA A 304 4.55 0.74 -21.04
CA ALA A 304 3.95 1.25 -19.83
C ALA A 304 4.70 2.49 -19.34
N MET A 305 3.94 3.51 -18.95
CA MET A 305 4.46 4.68 -18.27
C MET A 305 3.94 4.67 -16.85
N LYS A 306 4.81 4.99 -15.89
CA LYS A 306 4.48 5.12 -14.49
C LYS A 306 4.99 6.47 -14.01
N ILE A 307 4.17 7.17 -13.25
CA ILE A 307 4.61 8.34 -12.48
C ILE A 307 4.43 7.93 -11.02
N ASP A 308 5.52 8.02 -10.28
CA ASP A 308 5.68 7.45 -8.97
C ASP A 308 6.41 8.47 -8.08
N GLY A 309 5.88 8.84 -6.91
CA GLY A 309 6.58 9.67 -5.95
C GLY A 309 5.75 10.67 -5.16
N SER A 310 6.15 10.92 -3.92
CA SER A 310 5.67 12.01 -3.07
C SER A 310 6.68 13.17 -3.01
N GLU A 311 7.83 13.01 -2.40
CA GLU A 311 8.89 14.03 -2.44
C GLU A 311 9.88 13.82 -3.59
N ASP A 312 10.12 12.56 -3.98
CA ASP A 312 10.91 12.19 -5.14
C ASP A 312 10.03 11.65 -6.27
N LEU A 313 9.35 12.54 -6.97
CA LEU A 313 8.61 12.20 -8.18
C LEU A 313 9.54 11.50 -9.19
N LYS A 314 9.24 10.23 -9.49
CA LYS A 314 9.95 9.44 -10.51
C LYS A 314 9.02 9.14 -11.67
N ALA A 315 9.47 9.43 -12.86
CA ALA A 315 8.81 8.97 -14.09
C ALA A 315 9.50 7.68 -14.55
N GLY A 316 8.73 6.65 -14.76
CA GLY A 316 9.19 5.36 -15.29
C GLY A 316 8.62 5.07 -16.66
N PHE A 317 9.42 4.43 -17.50
CA PHE A 317 9.00 3.95 -18.81
C PHE A 317 9.46 2.51 -19.00
N ASP A 318 8.50 1.62 -19.26
CA ASP A 318 8.73 0.20 -19.48
C ASP A 318 8.37 -0.17 -20.91
N ILE A 319 9.24 -0.94 -21.59
CA ILE A 319 8.94 -1.59 -22.85
C ILE A 319 9.11 -3.09 -22.65
N THR A 320 8.07 -3.86 -22.93
CA THR A 320 8.16 -5.31 -22.98
C THR A 320 7.89 -5.78 -24.40
N LYS A 321 8.83 -6.52 -24.99
CA LYS A 321 8.67 -7.09 -26.32
C LYS A 321 8.85 -8.60 -26.28
N LYS A 322 7.89 -9.34 -26.80
CA LYS A 322 7.98 -10.79 -26.98
C LYS A 322 8.67 -11.12 -28.31
N ILE A 323 9.79 -11.83 -28.27
CA ILE A 323 10.55 -12.25 -29.44
C ILE A 323 10.83 -13.76 -29.32
N ASN A 324 10.20 -14.58 -30.17
CA ASN A 324 10.44 -16.03 -30.24
C ASN A 324 10.39 -16.75 -28.88
N GLY A 325 9.42 -16.39 -28.03
CA GLY A 325 9.24 -16.98 -26.71
C GLY A 325 10.16 -16.41 -25.61
N PHE A 326 10.86 -15.32 -25.90
CA PHE A 326 11.58 -14.52 -24.94
C PHE A 326 10.88 -13.19 -24.72
N ASP A 327 10.85 -12.73 -23.47
CA ASP A 327 10.43 -11.38 -23.11
C ASP A 327 11.66 -10.50 -22.94
N LEU A 328 11.84 -9.56 -23.85
CA LEU A 328 12.82 -8.49 -23.74
C LEU A 328 12.15 -7.31 -23.01
N LYS A 329 12.64 -6.96 -21.85
CA LYS A 329 12.16 -5.79 -21.08
C LYS A 329 13.22 -4.73 -21.01
N PHE A 330 12.84 -3.52 -21.36
CA PHE A 330 13.58 -2.29 -21.11
C PHE A 330 12.82 -1.47 -20.07
N ASN A 331 13.50 -1.05 -19.03
CA ASN A 331 12.97 -0.19 -17.98
C ASN A 331 13.88 1.01 -17.82
N ALA A 332 13.33 2.21 -17.83
CA ALA A 332 14.02 3.45 -17.53
C ALA A 332 13.21 4.25 -16.51
N ASN A 333 13.86 4.68 -15.45
CA ASN A 333 13.28 5.56 -14.44
C ASN A 333 14.13 6.79 -14.27
N GLN A 334 13.50 7.94 -14.11
CA GLN A 334 14.13 9.23 -13.83
C GLN A 334 13.42 9.89 -12.65
N SER A 335 14.20 10.32 -11.64
CA SER A 335 13.69 11.23 -10.61
C SER A 335 13.39 12.58 -11.25
N LEU A 336 12.23 13.16 -10.91
CA LEU A 336 11.81 14.49 -11.32
C LEU A 336 12.12 15.55 -10.25
N SER A 337 12.67 15.14 -9.10
CA SER A 337 13.10 16.02 -8.01
C SER A 337 14.58 16.46 -8.18
N GLU A 338 15.04 17.38 -7.35
CA GLU A 338 16.37 18.03 -7.46
C GLU A 338 17.57 17.07 -7.39
N ASN A 339 17.41 15.88 -6.79
CA ASN A 339 18.41 14.81 -6.79
C ASN A 339 18.09 13.78 -7.89
N SER A 340 18.47 14.10 -9.11
CA SER A 340 18.09 13.33 -10.30
C SER A 340 18.84 11.99 -10.44
N ASP A 341 18.39 10.97 -9.76
CA ASP A 341 18.80 9.60 -10.03
C ASP A 341 18.14 9.07 -11.31
N GLN A 342 18.95 8.58 -12.22
CA GLN A 342 18.50 7.92 -13.45
C GLN A 342 18.91 6.45 -13.41
N THR A 343 17.96 5.57 -13.67
CA THR A 343 18.24 4.14 -13.81
C THR A 343 17.69 3.62 -15.12
N ALA A 344 18.46 2.81 -15.83
CA ALA A 344 18.03 2.08 -17.01
C ALA A 344 18.45 0.62 -16.88
N ASN A 345 17.51 -0.29 -17.07
CA ASN A 345 17.74 -1.73 -16.99
C ASN A 345 17.22 -2.41 -18.26
N VAL A 346 17.97 -3.40 -18.73
CA VAL A 346 17.54 -4.30 -19.80
C VAL A 346 17.56 -5.72 -19.25
N SER A 347 16.47 -6.43 -19.39
CA SER A 347 16.39 -7.84 -18.99
C SER A 347 15.81 -8.69 -20.13
N LEU A 348 16.34 -9.90 -20.24
CA LEU A 348 15.84 -10.92 -21.17
C LEU A 348 15.43 -12.13 -20.32
N SER A 349 14.17 -12.52 -20.40
CA SER A 349 13.63 -13.69 -19.71
C SER A 349 12.94 -14.63 -20.68
N LYS A 350 12.98 -15.92 -20.37
CA LYS A 350 12.25 -16.96 -21.10
C LYS A 350 11.38 -17.71 -20.11
N LEU A 351 10.10 -17.79 -20.41
CA LEU A 351 9.20 -18.71 -19.71
C LEU A 351 9.39 -20.12 -20.32
N PHE A 352 9.70 -21.08 -19.46
CA PHE A 352 9.83 -22.51 -19.81
C PHE A 352 8.54 -23.24 -19.50
#